data_2f41294911a1a9b712fe651f10880e3b
#
_entry.id   2f41294911a1a9b712fe651f10880e3b
#
_cell.length_a   1.000
_cell.length_b   1.000
_cell.length_c   1.000
_cell.angle_alpha   90.00
_cell.angle_beta   90.00
_cell.angle_gamma   90.00
#
_symmetry.space_group_name_H-M   'P 1'
#
loop_
_entity.id
_entity.type
_entity.pdbx_description
1 polymer ?
#
loop_
_entity_poly.entity_id
_entity_poly.type
_entity_poly.pdbx_seq_one_letter_code
_entity_poly.pdbx_strand_id
1 'polypeptide(L)'
;MATYVMLATYTEQGLKGIKDTVKRTEAARELAKKAGVTMRESYWTLGAYDLVAVFEAPDDETMTAFSLSAARLGNVKTQTLRAFASKEMGTVLGKMV
;
A
#
# COMPACT_ATOMS: atom_id res chain seq x y z
N MET A 1 -1.80 -14.56 -5.98
CA MET A 1 -1.84 -13.32 -5.19
C MET A 1 -1.82 -12.13 -6.13
N ALA A 2 -2.63 -11.15 -5.86
CA ALA A 2 -2.66 -9.92 -6.64
C ALA A 2 -1.67 -8.91 -6.07
N THR A 3 -1.08 -8.10 -6.95
CA THR A 3 -0.12 -7.07 -6.57
C THR A 3 -0.78 -5.71 -6.54
N TYR A 4 -0.43 -4.91 -5.55
CA TYR A 4 -0.95 -3.56 -5.36
C TYR A 4 0.19 -2.60 -5.06
N VAL A 5 0.08 -1.39 -5.59
CA VAL A 5 1.00 -0.30 -5.27
C VAL A 5 0.21 0.74 -4.49
N MET A 6 0.66 1.05 -3.29
CA MET A 6 0.04 2.08 -2.47
C MET A 6 0.89 3.34 -2.50
N LEU A 7 0.25 4.44 -2.85
CA LEU A 7 0.84 5.77 -2.82
C LEU A 7 0.24 6.49 -1.62
N ALA A 8 1.08 7.06 -0.77
CA ALA A 8 0.61 7.71 0.45
C ALA A 8 1.19 9.10 0.62
N THR A 9 0.37 9.98 1.18
CA THR A 9 0.81 11.30 1.61
C THR A 9 0.53 11.46 3.09
N TYR A 10 1.41 12.18 3.79
CA TYR A 10 1.19 12.47 5.20
C TYR A 10 0.02 13.44 5.39
N THR A 11 -0.74 13.20 6.44
CA THR A 11 -1.68 14.18 6.97
C THR A 11 -0.93 15.16 7.86
N GLU A 12 -1.63 16.20 8.34
CA GLU A 12 -1.04 17.10 9.34
C GLU A 12 -0.58 16.34 10.58
N GLN A 13 -1.41 15.41 11.06
CA GLN A 13 -1.06 14.55 12.19
C GLN A 13 0.20 13.73 11.90
N GLY A 14 0.30 13.14 10.71
CA GLY A 14 1.45 12.35 10.30
C GLY A 14 2.73 13.16 10.27
N LEU A 15 2.65 14.40 9.79
CA LEU A 15 3.81 15.30 9.74
C LEU A 15 4.27 15.73 11.13
N LYS A 16 3.34 15.97 12.06
CA LYS A 16 3.70 16.33 13.44
C LYS A 16 4.49 15.23 14.11
N GLY A 17 4.18 13.97 13.83
CA GLY A 17 4.91 12.81 14.38
C GLY A 17 5.88 12.20 13.40
N ILE A 18 6.44 12.97 12.46
CA ILE A 18 7.24 12.43 11.35
C ILE A 18 8.44 11.60 11.80
N LYS A 19 9.01 11.90 12.95
CA LYS A 19 10.16 11.14 13.46
C LYS A 19 9.84 9.68 13.76
N ASP A 20 8.56 9.32 13.90
CA ASP A 20 8.10 7.95 14.14
C ASP A 20 7.77 7.20 12.84
N THR A 21 8.04 7.80 11.67
CA THR A 21 7.59 7.23 10.39
C THR A 21 8.14 5.82 10.14
N VAL A 22 9.37 5.52 10.54
CA VAL A 22 9.93 4.18 10.38
C VAL A 22 9.19 3.18 11.27
N LYS A 23 8.92 3.54 12.52
CA LYS A 23 8.16 2.69 13.44
C LYS A 23 6.74 2.45 12.93
N ARG A 24 6.11 3.49 12.38
CA ARG A 24 4.76 3.38 11.81
C ARG A 24 4.74 2.45 10.60
N THR A 25 5.78 2.47 9.78
CA THR A 25 5.89 1.57 8.63
C THR A 25 6.05 0.12 9.08
N GLU A 26 6.84 -0.13 10.12
CA GLU A 26 6.97 -1.49 10.67
C GLU A 26 5.65 -1.96 11.28
N ALA A 27 4.93 -1.08 11.96
CA ALA A 27 3.60 -1.40 12.51
C ALA A 27 2.61 -1.70 11.37
N ALA A 28 2.69 -0.98 10.26
CA ALA A 28 1.85 -1.24 9.08
C ALA A 28 2.16 -2.61 8.47
N ARG A 29 3.42 -3.01 8.43
CA ARG A 29 3.83 -4.32 7.95
C ARG A 29 3.19 -5.43 8.80
N GLU A 30 3.20 -5.28 10.12
CA GLU A 30 2.59 -6.24 11.03
C GLU A 30 1.05 -6.24 10.91
N LEU A 31 0.45 -5.07 10.75
CA LEU A 31 -0.98 -4.94 10.52
C LEU A 31 -1.39 -5.65 9.21
N ALA A 32 -0.58 -5.50 8.18
CA ALA A 32 -0.79 -6.17 6.90
C ALA A 32 -0.82 -7.69 7.08
N LYS A 33 0.16 -8.24 7.81
CA LYS A 33 0.21 -9.69 8.10
C LYS A 33 -1.08 -10.16 8.75
N LYS A 34 -1.57 -9.43 9.75
CA LYS A 34 -2.82 -9.77 10.44
C LYS A 34 -4.02 -9.75 9.51
N ALA A 35 -3.98 -8.90 8.50
CA ALA A 35 -5.06 -8.76 7.54
C ALA A 35 -4.95 -9.76 6.36
N GLY A 36 -3.91 -10.58 6.34
CA GLY A 36 -3.68 -11.52 5.24
C GLY A 36 -3.00 -10.87 4.03
N VAL A 37 -2.29 -9.77 4.25
CA VAL A 37 -1.60 -8.99 3.22
C VAL A 37 -0.11 -9.01 3.49
N THR A 38 0.70 -9.10 2.44
CA THR A 38 2.15 -9.05 2.56
C THR A 38 2.67 -7.73 2.00
N MET A 39 3.38 -6.97 2.84
CA MET A 39 4.12 -5.79 2.37
C MET A 39 5.46 -6.27 1.82
N ARG A 40 5.65 -6.15 0.52
CA ARG A 40 6.87 -6.59 -0.17
C ARG A 40 7.98 -5.57 -0.05
N GLU A 41 7.66 -4.32 -0.33
CA GLU A 41 8.62 -3.22 -0.35
C GLU A 41 7.96 -1.94 0.14
N SER A 42 8.75 -1.07 0.72
CA SER A 42 8.30 0.27 1.12
C SER A 42 9.43 1.26 0.94
N TYR A 43 9.09 2.45 0.48
CA TYR A 43 10.04 3.53 0.22
C TYR A 43 9.46 4.85 0.66
N TRP A 44 10.31 5.74 1.14
CA TRP A 44 9.99 7.16 1.31
C TRP A 44 10.43 7.88 0.05
N THR A 45 9.60 8.79 -0.45
CA THR A 45 9.83 9.43 -1.75
C THR A 45 9.79 10.94 -1.63
N LEU A 46 10.44 11.60 -2.59
CA LEU A 46 10.32 13.04 -2.82
C LEU A 46 9.26 13.28 -3.88
N GLY A 47 8.54 14.39 -3.77
CA GLY A 47 7.59 14.80 -4.78
C GLY A 47 6.14 14.71 -4.32
N ALA A 48 5.26 14.36 -5.22
CA ALA A 48 3.81 14.38 -4.97
C ALA A 48 3.36 13.38 -3.90
N TYR A 49 4.11 12.30 -3.71
CA TYR A 49 3.81 11.29 -2.70
C TYR A 49 4.98 11.16 -1.74
N ASP A 50 4.67 10.83 -0.49
CA ASP A 50 5.67 10.73 0.57
C ASP A 50 6.14 9.29 0.80
N LEU A 51 5.27 8.33 0.53
CA LEU A 51 5.58 6.91 0.67
C LEU A 51 4.99 6.14 -0.51
N VAL A 52 5.73 5.10 -0.92
CA VAL A 52 5.28 4.15 -1.92
C VAL A 52 5.55 2.75 -1.37
N ALA A 53 4.55 1.88 -1.40
CA ALA A 53 4.73 0.51 -0.93
C ALA A 53 4.09 -0.48 -1.90
N VAL A 54 4.68 -1.65 -1.98
CA VAL A 54 4.21 -2.74 -2.84
C VAL A 54 3.70 -3.86 -1.95
N PHE A 55 2.47 -4.29 -2.23
CA PHE A 55 1.78 -5.32 -1.44
C PHE A 55 1.30 -6.46 -2.32
N GLU A 56 1.14 -7.63 -1.70
CA GLU A 56 0.42 -8.75 -2.27
C GLU A 56 -0.75 -9.11 -1.36
N ALA A 57 -1.90 -9.36 -1.96
CA ALA A 57 -3.10 -9.75 -1.25
C ALA A 57 -3.90 -10.74 -2.10
N PRO A 58 -4.74 -11.59 -1.47
CA PRO A 58 -5.52 -12.56 -2.23
C PRO A 58 -6.56 -11.93 -3.14
N ASP A 59 -7.12 -10.78 -2.77
CA ASP A 59 -8.17 -10.10 -3.52
C ASP A 59 -8.27 -8.62 -3.15
N ASP A 60 -9.05 -7.88 -3.91
CA ASP A 60 -9.26 -6.44 -3.72
C ASP A 60 -9.91 -6.12 -2.39
N GLU A 61 -10.83 -6.95 -1.94
CA GLU A 61 -11.54 -6.74 -0.67
C GLU A 61 -10.59 -6.80 0.50
N THR A 62 -9.70 -7.78 0.53
CA THR A 62 -8.69 -7.94 1.58
C THR A 62 -7.73 -6.75 1.59
N MET A 63 -7.26 -6.34 0.41
CA MET A 63 -6.37 -5.18 0.30
C MET A 63 -7.06 -3.90 0.75
N THR A 64 -8.33 -3.73 0.37
CA THR A 64 -9.13 -2.56 0.76
C THR A 64 -9.32 -2.51 2.27
N ALA A 65 -9.62 -3.64 2.90
CA ALA A 65 -9.77 -3.72 4.35
C ALA A 65 -8.48 -3.32 5.06
N PHE A 66 -7.35 -3.78 4.58
CA PHE A 66 -6.04 -3.38 5.11
C PHE A 66 -5.82 -1.87 4.93
N SER A 67 -6.08 -1.34 3.73
CA SER A 67 -5.90 0.10 3.44
C SER A 67 -6.72 0.97 4.37
N LEU A 68 -7.97 0.60 4.62
CA LEU A 68 -8.84 1.32 5.54
C LEU A 68 -8.34 1.23 6.98
N SER A 69 -7.88 0.06 7.39
CA SER A 69 -7.32 -0.15 8.74
C SER A 69 -6.09 0.73 8.97
N ALA A 70 -5.23 0.86 7.96
CA ALA A 70 -4.05 1.71 8.04
C ALA A 70 -4.43 3.20 8.02
N ALA A 71 -5.30 3.60 7.10
CA ALA A 71 -5.67 5.00 6.91
C ALA A 71 -6.43 5.58 8.11
N ARG A 72 -7.26 4.78 8.79
CA ARG A 72 -8.04 5.27 9.93
C ARG A 72 -7.18 5.67 11.13
N LEU A 73 -5.90 5.28 11.15
CA LEU A 73 -4.96 5.74 12.18
C LEU A 73 -4.64 7.23 12.03
N GLY A 74 -4.95 7.82 10.89
CA GLY A 74 -4.92 9.26 10.69
C GLY A 74 -3.59 9.85 10.26
N ASN A 75 -2.55 9.06 10.07
CA ASN A 75 -1.21 9.56 9.74
C ASN A 75 -0.97 9.76 8.24
N VAL A 76 -1.71 9.04 7.41
CA VAL A 76 -1.54 9.09 5.95
C VAL A 76 -2.89 9.06 5.23
N LYS A 77 -2.89 9.65 4.04
CA LYS A 77 -3.93 9.45 3.02
C LYS A 77 -3.34 8.51 1.99
N THR A 78 -4.10 7.52 1.55
CA THR A 78 -3.60 6.48 0.65
C THR A 78 -4.37 6.46 -0.66
N GLN A 79 -3.66 6.06 -1.71
CA GLN A 79 -4.23 5.72 -3.00
C GLN A 79 -3.64 4.37 -3.38
N THR A 80 -4.49 3.37 -3.58
CA THR A 80 -4.05 2.02 -3.90
C THR A 80 -4.36 1.70 -5.35
N LEU A 81 -3.34 1.22 -6.07
CA LEU A 81 -3.43 0.85 -7.47
C LEU A 81 -3.31 -0.66 -7.60
N ARG A 82 -4.22 -1.28 -8.36
CA ARG A 82 -4.04 -2.68 -8.75
C ARG A 82 -2.92 -2.72 -9.80
N ALA A 83 -1.89 -3.51 -9.56
CA ALA A 83 -0.74 -3.62 -10.43
C ALA A 83 -0.68 -5.00 -11.09
N PHE A 84 -0.13 -5.05 -12.30
CA PHE A 84 0.00 -6.28 -13.08
C PHE A 84 1.48 -6.49 -13.42
N ALA A 85 2.04 -7.62 -13.01
CA ALA A 85 3.38 -8.01 -13.44
C ALA A 85 3.34 -8.42 -14.91
N SER A 86 4.51 -8.56 -15.54
CA SER A 86 4.60 -8.88 -16.98
C SER A 86 3.77 -10.09 -17.37
N LYS A 87 3.82 -11.16 -16.59
CA LYS A 87 3.07 -12.38 -16.85
C LYS A 87 1.56 -12.14 -16.82
N GLU A 88 1.09 -11.40 -15.82
CA GLU A 88 -0.33 -11.05 -15.69
C GLU A 88 -0.78 -10.15 -16.84
N MET A 89 0.08 -9.22 -17.25
CA MET A 89 -0.21 -8.33 -18.37
C MET A 89 -0.38 -9.11 -19.67
N GLY A 90 0.40 -10.17 -19.86
CA GLY A 90 0.21 -11.08 -20.98
C GLY A 90 -1.20 -11.68 -21.01
N THR A 91 -1.71 -12.08 -19.84
CA THR A 91 -3.07 -12.60 -19.71
C THR A 91 -4.12 -11.53 -20.04
N VAL A 92 -3.90 -10.30 -19.57
CA VAL A 92 -4.79 -9.17 -19.88
C VAL A 92 -4.86 -8.94 -21.38
N LEU A 93 -3.70 -8.90 -22.04
CA LEU A 93 -3.64 -8.70 -23.48
C LEU A 93 -4.36 -9.80 -24.26
N GLY A 94 -4.30 -11.03 -23.78
CA GLY A 94 -5.02 -12.16 -24.37
C GLY A 94 -6.55 -12.05 -24.29
N LYS A 95 -7.07 -11.17 -23.43
CA LYS A 95 -8.51 -10.94 -23.27
C LYS A 95 -9.01 -9.74 -24.08
N MET A 96 -8.13 -9.02 -24.74
CA MET A 96 -8.53 -7.89 -25.57
C MET A 96 -9.37 -8.36 -26.77
N VAL A 97 -10.32 -7.55 -27.14
CA VAL A 97 -11.18 -7.80 -28.30
C VAL A 97 -10.82 -6.91 -29.46
#